data_b983bd14e9ae26326b5cb2fe2f91ab36
#
_entry.id   b983bd14e9ae26326b5cb2fe2f91ab36
#
_cell.length_a   1.000
_cell.length_b   1.000
_cell.length_c   1.000
_cell.angle_alpha   90.00
_cell.angle_beta   90.00
_cell.angle_gamma   90.00
#
_symmetry.space_group_name_H-M   'P 1'
#
loop_
_entity.id
_entity.type
_entity.pdbx_description
1 polymer ?
#
loop_
_entity_poly.entity_id
_entity_poly.type
_entity_poly.pdbx_seq_one_letter_code
_entity_poly.pdbx_strand_id
1 'polypeptide(L)'
;YDLPGSVEAYTQEAGRAGRDGDPSKCILVYRMSDTRVQNYFLTGKYPDVEEVQKVFGTLEIFGEQEGGVSLTDLRKITQLPLTKLKVILALLKKSGFIENAMRGKYVLTEAAREQREMVLNLANYETKKKYDQSKLAMMLQYAETTGCRRRFILNYFGEDYDAETCGACDNCLQGHRVLTSSGYRISDIVYHAKFGQGTVERAEKDLVTVLFPNVGYKTLLASAVSREPAAQKIA
;
A
#
# COMPACT_ATOMS: atom_id res chain seq x y z
N TYR A 1 -3.75 14.82 -9.56
CA TYR A 1 -3.62 13.93 -10.72
C TYR A 1 -3.07 12.56 -10.36
N ASP A 2 -2.56 12.40 -9.13
CA ASP A 2 -2.07 11.10 -8.67
C ASP A 2 -3.15 10.46 -7.78
N LEU A 3 -3.16 9.12 -7.74
CA LEU A 3 -4.04 8.38 -6.85
C LEU A 3 -3.78 8.81 -5.39
N PRO A 4 -4.79 9.23 -4.61
CA PRO A 4 -4.61 9.48 -3.18
C PRO A 4 -4.07 8.25 -2.45
N GLY A 5 -3.23 8.46 -1.45
CA GLY A 5 -2.60 7.38 -0.69
C GLY A 5 -3.54 6.62 0.25
N SER A 6 -4.77 7.11 0.45
CA SER A 6 -5.79 6.50 1.32
C SER A 6 -7.19 7.02 1.01
N VAL A 7 -8.21 6.29 1.48
CA VAL A 7 -9.62 6.70 1.38
C VAL A 7 -9.87 7.99 2.15
N GLU A 8 -9.20 8.20 3.28
CA GLU A 8 -9.31 9.44 4.06
C GLU A 8 -8.78 10.65 3.28
N ALA A 9 -7.62 10.50 2.60
CA ALA A 9 -7.06 11.56 1.77
C ALA A 9 -8.01 11.91 0.62
N TYR A 10 -8.53 10.89 -0.07
CA TYR A 10 -9.54 11.06 -1.12
C TYR A 10 -10.77 11.79 -0.60
N THR A 11 -11.31 11.38 0.54
CA THR A 11 -12.53 11.97 1.11
C THR A 11 -12.30 13.43 1.52
N GLN A 12 -11.11 13.77 2.06
CA GLN A 12 -10.74 15.15 2.37
C GLN A 12 -10.63 16.02 1.11
N GLU A 13 -10.09 15.49 0.03
CA GLU A 13 -10.01 16.19 -1.26
C GLU A 13 -11.39 16.36 -1.89
N ALA A 14 -12.17 15.28 -1.96
CA ALA A 14 -13.52 15.29 -2.49
C ALA A 14 -14.49 16.19 -1.67
N GLY A 15 -14.34 16.23 -0.36
CA GLY A 15 -15.13 17.06 0.54
C GLY A 15 -14.87 18.58 0.43
N ARG A 16 -13.95 19.00 -0.45
CA ARG A 16 -13.77 20.42 -0.80
C ARG A 16 -14.76 20.89 -1.86
N ALA A 17 -15.34 19.97 -2.60
CA ALA A 17 -16.34 20.26 -3.62
C ALA A 17 -17.71 20.56 -2.99
N GLY A 18 -18.49 21.46 -3.60
CA GLY A 18 -19.87 21.77 -3.19
C GLY A 18 -20.01 22.53 -1.87
N ARG A 19 -19.00 23.28 -1.44
CA ARG A 19 -19.06 24.08 -0.21
C ARG A 19 -19.98 25.28 -0.31
N ASP A 20 -20.28 25.70 -1.52
CA ASP A 20 -21.24 26.74 -1.89
C ASP A 20 -22.71 26.26 -1.84
N GLY A 21 -22.93 24.95 -1.60
CA GLY A 21 -24.23 24.31 -1.59
C GLY A 21 -24.70 23.85 -2.98
N ASP A 22 -23.94 24.14 -4.03
CA ASP A 22 -24.28 23.70 -5.38
C ASP A 22 -23.87 22.23 -5.63
N PRO A 23 -24.60 21.52 -6.51
CA PRO A 23 -24.26 20.16 -6.89
C PRO A 23 -22.85 20.08 -7.51
N SER A 24 -22.00 19.26 -6.94
CA SER A 24 -20.62 19.08 -7.39
C SER A 24 -20.33 17.64 -7.77
N LYS A 25 -19.42 17.46 -8.74
CA LYS A 25 -19.00 16.13 -9.20
C LYS A 25 -17.53 15.91 -8.90
N CYS A 26 -17.24 14.87 -8.12
CA CYS A 26 -15.87 14.40 -7.86
C CYS A 26 -15.51 13.28 -8.84
N ILE A 27 -14.42 13.43 -9.56
CA ILE A 27 -13.95 12.44 -10.54
C ILE A 27 -12.58 11.94 -10.11
N LEU A 28 -12.48 10.63 -9.88
CA LEU A 28 -11.20 9.94 -9.66
C LEU A 28 -10.74 9.35 -10.99
N VAL A 29 -9.60 9.82 -11.47
CA VAL A 29 -8.92 9.23 -12.63
C VAL A 29 -7.88 8.25 -12.11
N TYR A 30 -8.04 6.98 -12.41
CA TYR A 30 -7.21 5.91 -11.88
C TYR A 30 -6.65 5.06 -13.02
N ARG A 31 -5.38 4.69 -12.89
CA ARG A 31 -4.70 3.70 -13.72
C ARG A 31 -3.94 2.72 -12.82
N MET A 32 -3.87 1.46 -13.19
CA MET A 32 -3.12 0.45 -12.44
C MET A 32 -1.62 0.80 -12.28
N SER A 33 -1.04 1.60 -13.19
CA SER A 33 0.32 2.13 -13.06
C SER A 33 0.52 3.06 -11.87
N ASP A 34 -0.54 3.72 -11.41
CA ASP A 34 -0.47 4.71 -10.32
C ASP A 34 -0.12 4.04 -8.98
N THR A 35 -0.45 2.75 -8.84
CA THR A 35 -0.01 1.90 -7.71
C THR A 35 1.51 1.85 -7.58
N ARG A 36 2.25 1.89 -8.68
CA ARG A 36 3.73 1.86 -8.65
C ARG A 36 4.29 3.12 -8.00
N VAL A 37 3.68 4.26 -8.27
CA VAL A 37 4.07 5.56 -7.70
C VAL A 37 3.84 5.54 -6.18
N GLN A 38 2.68 5.07 -5.74
CA GLN A 38 2.36 4.98 -4.31
C GLN A 38 3.26 3.96 -3.58
N ASN A 39 3.52 2.81 -4.18
CA ASN A 39 4.45 1.83 -3.62
C ASN A 39 5.89 2.35 -3.56
N TYR A 40 6.33 3.15 -4.54
CA TYR A 40 7.64 3.81 -4.51
C TYR A 40 7.75 4.77 -3.32
N PHE A 41 6.74 5.60 -3.07
CA PHE A 41 6.72 6.48 -1.90
C PHE A 41 6.69 5.71 -0.58
N LEU A 42 5.92 4.63 -0.49
CA LEU A 42 5.89 3.78 0.70
C LEU A 42 7.25 3.12 0.96
N THR A 43 7.88 2.56 -0.08
CA THR A 43 9.21 1.92 0.06
C THR A 43 10.28 2.94 0.43
N GLY A 44 10.20 4.16 -0.10
CA GLY A 44 11.15 5.24 0.22
C GLY A 44 11.01 5.79 1.64
N LYS A 45 9.86 5.56 2.29
CA LYS A 45 9.54 6.11 3.62
C LYS A 45 9.99 5.20 4.78
N TYR A 46 10.00 3.88 4.56
CA TYR A 46 10.28 2.89 5.60
C TYR A 46 11.58 2.15 5.31
N PRO A 47 12.63 2.34 6.13
CA PRO A 47 13.86 1.60 6.01
C PRO A 47 13.67 0.15 6.46
N ASP A 48 14.39 -0.78 5.84
CA ASP A 48 14.53 -2.15 6.32
C ASP A 48 15.82 -2.31 7.15
N VAL A 49 15.97 -3.50 7.77
CA VAL A 49 17.11 -3.80 8.64
C VAL A 49 18.43 -3.70 7.89
N GLU A 50 18.50 -4.23 6.67
CA GLU A 50 19.72 -4.26 5.85
C GLU A 50 20.19 -2.85 5.49
N GLU A 51 19.25 -1.97 5.14
CA GLU A 51 19.55 -0.57 4.82
C GLU A 51 20.06 0.20 6.04
N VAL A 52 19.49 -0.05 7.22
CA VAL A 52 19.96 0.55 8.47
C VAL A 52 21.35 0.05 8.83
N GLN A 53 21.59 -1.27 8.71
CA GLN A 53 22.92 -1.86 8.92
C GLN A 53 23.96 -1.30 7.95
N LYS A 54 23.59 -1.09 6.70
CA LYS A 54 24.46 -0.49 5.69
C LYS A 54 24.90 0.94 6.05
N VAL A 55 23.95 1.75 6.53
CA VAL A 55 24.25 3.12 7.01
C VAL A 55 25.13 3.08 8.25
N PHE A 56 24.80 2.23 9.21
CA PHE A 56 25.55 2.07 10.44
C PHE A 56 26.99 1.62 10.17
N GLY A 57 27.20 0.57 9.38
CA GLY A 57 28.52 0.09 8.99
C GLY A 57 29.33 1.12 8.20
N THR A 58 28.68 1.97 7.38
CA THR A 58 29.36 3.09 6.72
C THR A 58 29.87 4.11 7.74
N LEU A 59 29.09 4.42 8.76
CA LEU A 59 29.50 5.34 9.83
C LEU A 59 30.61 4.73 10.70
N GLU A 60 30.58 3.43 10.92
CA GLU A 60 31.63 2.70 11.65
C GLU A 60 32.98 2.76 10.91
N ILE A 61 32.99 2.49 9.61
CA ILE A 61 34.23 2.45 8.80
C ILE A 61 34.82 3.84 8.58
N PHE A 62 34.00 4.82 8.25
CA PHE A 62 34.46 6.14 7.80
C PHE A 62 34.30 7.25 8.85
N GLY A 63 33.50 7.03 9.89
CA GLY A 63 33.17 8.08 10.87
C GLY A 63 34.34 8.56 11.71
N GLU A 64 35.35 7.70 11.98
CA GLU A 64 36.52 8.07 12.78
C GLU A 64 37.58 8.80 11.98
N GLN A 65 37.77 8.40 10.71
CA GLN A 65 38.89 8.88 9.91
C GLN A 65 38.75 10.34 9.48
N GLU A 66 37.52 10.87 9.37
CA GLU A 66 37.24 12.21 8.85
C GLU A 66 36.48 13.13 9.81
N GLY A 67 36.39 12.76 11.09
CA GLY A 67 35.57 13.51 12.07
C GLY A 67 34.08 13.48 11.74
N GLY A 68 33.63 12.38 11.16
CA GLY A 68 32.25 12.12 10.78
C GLY A 68 32.01 12.01 9.28
N VAL A 69 30.86 11.45 8.91
CA VAL A 69 30.43 11.27 7.50
C VAL A 69 29.31 12.25 7.17
N SER A 70 29.42 12.94 6.04
CA SER A 70 28.38 13.86 5.60
C SER A 70 27.18 13.11 4.99
N LEU A 71 26.03 13.77 4.95
CA LEU A 71 24.83 13.21 4.30
C LEU A 71 25.08 12.91 2.80
N THR A 72 25.92 13.72 2.16
CA THR A 72 26.26 13.55 0.75
C THR A 72 27.12 12.32 0.51
N ASP A 73 28.10 12.08 1.40
CA ASP A 73 28.99 10.93 1.29
C ASP A 73 28.25 9.64 1.67
N LEU A 74 27.42 9.67 2.73
CA LEU A 74 26.51 8.57 3.04
C LEU A 74 25.65 8.18 1.84
N ARG A 75 25.07 9.18 1.14
CA ARG A 75 24.27 8.90 -0.06
C ARG A 75 25.08 8.26 -1.18
N LYS A 76 26.31 8.74 -1.42
CA LYS A 76 27.22 8.19 -2.44
C LYS A 76 27.61 6.74 -2.13
N ILE A 77 27.95 6.46 -0.88
CA ILE A 77 28.45 5.14 -0.45
C ILE A 77 27.29 4.14 -0.37
N THR A 78 26.18 4.51 0.26
CA THR A 78 25.06 3.60 0.48
C THR A 78 24.14 3.45 -0.73
N GLN A 79 24.16 4.40 -1.67
CA GLN A 79 23.26 4.47 -2.84
C GLN A 79 21.76 4.55 -2.44
N LEU A 80 21.46 4.94 -1.21
CA LEU A 80 20.09 5.05 -0.72
C LEU A 80 19.44 6.38 -1.14
N PRO A 81 18.10 6.39 -1.39
CA PRO A 81 17.36 7.63 -1.59
C PRO A 81 17.51 8.59 -0.41
N LEU A 82 17.62 9.89 -0.68
CA LEU A 82 17.83 10.90 0.35
C LEU A 82 16.76 10.91 1.44
N THR A 83 15.52 10.70 1.06
CA THR A 83 14.37 10.59 1.98
C THR A 83 14.55 9.44 2.96
N LYS A 84 14.91 8.27 2.47
CA LYS A 84 15.13 7.07 3.28
C LYS A 84 16.35 7.24 4.19
N LEU A 85 17.43 7.79 3.67
CA LEU A 85 18.63 8.07 4.44
C LEU A 85 18.36 9.00 5.62
N LYS A 86 17.57 10.08 5.41
CA LYS A 86 17.15 10.98 6.50
C LYS A 86 16.32 10.24 7.57
N VAL A 87 15.44 9.32 7.17
CA VAL A 87 14.65 8.51 8.12
C VAL A 87 15.56 7.59 8.93
N ILE A 88 16.52 6.92 8.28
CA ILE A 88 17.50 6.05 8.96
C ILE A 88 18.33 6.85 9.97
N LEU A 89 18.87 8.00 9.57
CA LEU A 89 19.66 8.85 10.45
C LEU A 89 18.85 9.37 11.64
N ALA A 90 17.58 9.76 11.40
CA ALA A 90 16.70 10.16 12.50
C ALA A 90 16.42 9.00 13.47
N LEU A 91 16.25 7.77 12.95
CA LEU A 91 16.07 6.57 13.73
C LEU A 91 17.30 6.27 14.60
N LEU A 92 18.49 6.22 13.99
CA LEU A 92 19.75 5.96 14.66
C LEU A 92 20.05 7.02 15.74
N LYS A 93 19.75 8.29 15.45
CA LYS A 93 19.90 9.39 16.40
C LYS A 93 18.96 9.25 17.58
N LYS A 94 17.68 8.96 17.33
CA LYS A 94 16.67 8.75 18.39
C LYS A 94 17.02 7.56 19.28
N SER A 95 17.65 6.54 18.73
CA SER A 95 18.09 5.35 19.46
C SER A 95 19.45 5.54 20.15
N GLY A 96 20.07 6.72 20.06
CA GLY A 96 21.33 7.02 20.70
C GLY A 96 22.58 6.41 20.06
N PHE A 97 22.45 5.86 18.84
CA PHE A 97 23.59 5.27 18.12
C PHE A 97 24.47 6.29 17.41
N ILE A 98 23.90 7.42 17.03
CA ILE A 98 24.64 8.48 16.32
C ILE A 98 24.36 9.85 16.92
N GLU A 99 25.32 10.74 16.72
CA GLU A 99 25.21 12.16 17.04
C GLU A 99 25.67 13.05 15.90
N ASN A 100 25.33 14.33 15.97
CA ASN A 100 25.81 15.31 15.01
C ASN A 100 27.21 15.75 15.40
N ALA A 101 28.15 15.62 14.47
CA ALA A 101 29.47 16.19 14.55
C ALA A 101 29.54 17.59 13.90
N MET A 102 30.70 18.20 13.95
CA MET A 102 30.93 19.51 13.32
C MET A 102 30.60 19.50 11.80
N ARG A 103 30.15 20.62 11.28
CA ARG A 103 29.83 20.84 9.86
C ARG A 103 28.73 19.95 9.32
N GLY A 104 27.77 19.52 10.17
CA GLY A 104 26.63 18.70 9.74
C GLY A 104 26.98 17.27 9.39
N LYS A 105 28.10 16.76 9.84
CA LYS A 105 28.50 15.35 9.75
C LYS A 105 27.84 14.51 10.85
N TYR A 106 27.86 13.21 10.69
CA TYR A 106 27.33 12.22 11.63
C TYR A 106 28.44 11.30 12.09
N VAL A 107 28.47 10.99 13.40
CA VAL A 107 29.41 10.05 14.02
C VAL A 107 28.67 9.07 14.91
N LEU A 108 29.25 7.90 15.14
CA LEU A 108 28.75 6.97 16.14
C LEU A 108 29.02 7.54 17.55
N THR A 109 28.08 7.35 18.46
CA THR A 109 28.28 7.62 19.88
C THR A 109 29.26 6.61 20.49
N GLU A 110 29.86 6.94 21.63
CA GLU A 110 30.78 6.06 22.34
C GLU A 110 30.08 4.75 22.75
N ALA A 111 28.85 4.84 23.23
CA ALA A 111 28.03 3.69 23.56
C ALA A 111 27.73 2.78 22.35
N ALA A 112 27.55 3.34 21.17
CA ALA A 112 27.32 2.57 19.94
C ALA A 112 28.59 1.82 19.47
N ARG A 113 29.77 2.35 19.75
CA ARG A 113 31.04 1.71 19.39
C ARG A 113 31.37 0.50 20.28
N GLU A 114 30.91 0.54 21.53
CA GLU A 114 31.10 -0.56 22.49
C GLU A 114 30.11 -1.71 22.27
N GLN A 115 28.96 -1.42 21.68
CA GLN A 115 27.94 -2.42 21.37
C GLN A 115 28.28 -3.18 20.08
N ARG A 116 28.66 -4.46 20.21
CA ARG A 116 28.97 -5.34 19.05
C ARG A 116 27.74 -5.70 18.22
N GLU A 117 26.54 -5.55 18.74
CA GLU A 117 25.28 -5.80 18.04
C GLU A 117 24.35 -4.60 18.14
N MET A 118 23.93 -4.11 16.98
CA MET A 118 22.95 -3.05 16.89
C MET A 118 21.55 -3.65 17.06
N VAL A 119 20.96 -3.51 18.24
CA VAL A 119 19.57 -3.90 18.49
C VAL A 119 18.65 -2.71 18.22
N LEU A 120 18.10 -2.65 17.01
CA LEU A 120 17.12 -1.64 16.64
C LEU A 120 15.71 -2.18 16.79
N ASN A 121 14.89 -1.49 17.54
CA ASN A 121 13.47 -1.81 17.59
C ASN A 121 12.75 -1.19 16.37
N LEU A 122 12.76 -1.91 15.25
CA LEU A 122 12.07 -1.53 14.01
C LEU A 122 10.59 -1.93 14.01
N ALA A 123 10.09 -2.61 15.04
CA ALA A 123 8.71 -3.09 15.10
C ALA A 123 7.68 -1.98 14.87
N ASN A 124 7.91 -0.78 15.42
CA ASN A 124 7.04 0.37 15.19
C ASN A 124 7.03 0.83 13.72
N TYR A 125 8.16 0.74 13.02
CA TYR A 125 8.26 1.10 11.61
C TYR A 125 7.60 0.05 10.72
N GLU A 126 7.75 -1.22 11.03
CA GLU A 126 7.07 -2.31 10.30
C GLU A 126 5.56 -2.24 10.49
N THR A 127 5.09 -1.99 11.71
CA THR A 127 3.66 -1.81 12.01
C THR A 127 3.09 -0.63 11.22
N LYS A 128 3.82 0.50 11.21
CA LYS A 128 3.40 1.69 10.46
C LYS A 128 3.44 1.48 8.95
N LYS A 129 4.42 0.73 8.45
CA LYS A 129 4.51 0.33 7.03
C LYS A 129 3.29 -0.52 6.63
N LYS A 130 2.97 -1.54 7.43
CA LYS A 130 1.78 -2.39 7.19
C LYS A 130 0.49 -1.58 7.24
N TYR A 131 0.39 -0.64 8.17
CA TYR A 131 -0.76 0.24 8.27
C TYR A 131 -0.92 1.15 7.05
N ASP A 132 0.16 1.83 6.60
CA ASP A 132 0.12 2.66 5.40
C ASP A 132 -0.15 1.82 4.13
N GLN A 133 0.37 0.59 4.07
CA GLN A 133 0.07 -0.36 2.98
C GLN A 133 -1.40 -0.77 2.98
N SER A 134 -2.00 -1.04 4.14
CA SER A 134 -3.42 -1.38 4.23
C SER A 134 -4.33 -0.22 3.80
N LYS A 135 -3.97 1.02 4.13
CA LYS A 135 -4.69 2.20 3.67
C LYS A 135 -4.65 2.37 2.15
N LEU A 136 -3.48 2.15 1.55
CA LEU A 136 -3.35 2.16 0.10
C LEU A 136 -4.18 1.04 -0.54
N ALA A 137 -4.16 -0.16 0.02
CA ALA A 137 -4.96 -1.27 -0.47
C ALA A 137 -6.47 -0.95 -0.46
N MET A 138 -6.96 -0.32 0.61
CA MET A 138 -8.35 0.13 0.69
C MET A 138 -8.68 1.20 -0.35
N MET A 139 -7.75 2.13 -0.63
CA MET A 139 -7.94 3.14 -1.68
C MET A 139 -8.01 2.50 -3.08
N LEU A 140 -7.18 1.51 -3.34
CA LEU A 140 -7.23 0.74 -4.59
C LEU A 140 -8.55 -0.01 -4.72
N GLN A 141 -9.00 -0.67 -3.66
CA GLN A 141 -10.29 -1.34 -3.64
C GLN A 141 -11.44 -0.36 -3.90
N TYR A 142 -11.38 0.86 -3.33
CA TYR A 142 -12.33 1.92 -3.65
C TYR A 142 -12.30 2.33 -5.12
N ALA A 143 -11.11 2.52 -5.70
CA ALA A 143 -10.96 2.91 -7.09
C ALA A 143 -11.52 1.84 -8.05
N GLU A 144 -11.37 0.58 -7.71
CA GLU A 144 -11.75 -0.58 -8.53
C GLU A 144 -13.15 -1.13 -8.20
N THR A 145 -13.78 -0.65 -7.12
CA THR A 145 -15.11 -1.15 -6.74
C THR A 145 -16.14 -0.92 -7.83
N THR A 146 -16.96 -1.92 -8.05
CA THR A 146 -18.15 -1.86 -8.92
C THR A 146 -19.43 -1.68 -8.13
N GLY A 147 -19.35 -1.81 -6.80
CA GLY A 147 -20.44 -1.53 -5.89
C GLY A 147 -20.70 -0.02 -5.71
N CYS A 148 -21.68 0.31 -4.89
CA CYS A 148 -21.99 1.70 -4.57
C CYS A 148 -20.80 2.39 -3.89
N ARG A 149 -20.24 3.44 -4.52
CA ARG A 149 -19.08 4.16 -3.97
C ARG A 149 -19.39 4.87 -2.65
N ARG A 150 -20.61 5.41 -2.49
CA ARG A 150 -21.01 6.02 -1.22
C ARG A 150 -21.05 5.00 -0.10
N ARG A 151 -21.64 3.82 -0.35
CA ARG A 151 -21.66 2.73 0.62
C ARG A 151 -20.24 2.30 1.01
N PHE A 152 -19.34 2.20 0.05
CA PHE A 152 -17.94 1.85 0.33
C PHE A 152 -17.29 2.84 1.30
N ILE A 153 -17.44 4.15 1.04
CA ILE A 153 -16.86 5.20 1.89
C ILE A 153 -17.47 5.18 3.29
N LEU A 154 -18.79 5.12 3.39
CA LEU A 154 -19.49 5.14 4.69
C LEU A 154 -19.10 3.91 5.52
N ASN A 155 -19.11 2.72 4.94
CA ASN A 155 -18.69 1.50 5.62
C ASN A 155 -17.20 1.56 6.04
N TYR A 156 -16.34 2.19 5.22
CA TYR A 156 -14.93 2.39 5.59
C TYR A 156 -14.77 3.24 6.86
N PHE A 157 -15.63 4.24 7.05
CA PHE A 157 -15.63 5.08 8.25
C PHE A 157 -16.47 4.51 9.40
N GLY A 158 -17.02 3.30 9.25
CA GLY A 158 -17.82 2.64 10.27
C GLY A 158 -19.26 3.13 10.36
N GLU A 159 -19.73 3.81 9.32
CA GLU A 159 -21.13 4.22 9.19
C GLU A 159 -21.92 3.17 8.43
N ASP A 160 -23.02 2.67 9.03
CA ASP A 160 -23.92 1.74 8.39
C ASP A 160 -24.69 2.44 7.25
N TYR A 161 -24.72 1.78 6.10
CA TYR A 161 -25.49 2.24 4.95
C TYR A 161 -26.30 1.10 4.37
N ASP A 162 -27.57 1.01 4.75
CA ASP A 162 -28.44 -0.12 4.43
C ASP A 162 -28.88 -0.17 2.97
N ALA A 163 -28.88 0.99 2.29
CA ALA A 163 -29.26 1.04 0.88
C ALA A 163 -28.21 0.38 0.00
N GLU A 164 -28.62 -0.50 -0.91
CA GLU A 164 -27.74 -1.12 -1.89
C GLU A 164 -27.15 -0.12 -2.87
N THR A 165 -27.88 0.96 -3.19
CA THR A 165 -27.51 1.97 -4.16
C THR A 165 -27.73 3.37 -3.60
N CYS A 166 -26.87 4.33 -3.95
CA CYS A 166 -27.06 5.73 -3.58
C CYS A 166 -27.77 6.56 -4.66
N GLY A 167 -28.03 5.99 -5.84
CA GLY A 167 -28.65 6.68 -6.96
C GLY A 167 -27.86 7.84 -7.56
N ALA A 168 -26.63 8.11 -7.08
CA ALA A 168 -25.87 9.31 -7.47
C ALA A 168 -24.45 9.01 -7.95
N CYS A 169 -23.79 7.92 -7.52
CA CYS A 169 -22.46 7.59 -8.01
C CYS A 169 -22.51 6.94 -9.39
N ASP A 170 -21.37 6.95 -10.09
CA ASP A 170 -21.23 6.38 -11.43
C ASP A 170 -21.70 4.93 -11.51
N ASN A 171 -21.33 4.09 -10.54
CA ASN A 171 -21.73 2.67 -10.49
C ASN A 171 -23.24 2.51 -10.34
N CYS A 172 -23.89 3.35 -9.51
CA CYS A 172 -25.34 3.30 -9.34
C CYS A 172 -26.10 3.87 -10.55
N LEU A 173 -25.60 4.96 -11.17
CA LEU A 173 -26.22 5.59 -12.33
C LEU A 173 -26.09 4.76 -13.60
N GLN A 174 -24.99 4.03 -13.75
CA GLN A 174 -24.79 3.16 -14.92
C GLN A 174 -25.63 1.86 -14.83
N GLY A 175 -26.37 1.68 -13.72
CA GLY A 175 -26.97 0.44 -13.35
C GLY A 175 -25.87 -0.61 -13.17
N HIS A 176 -25.91 -1.43 -12.13
CA HIS A 176 -24.89 -2.49 -11.98
C HIS A 176 -24.76 -3.23 -13.32
N ARG A 177 -23.84 -2.77 -14.18
CA ARG A 177 -23.48 -3.46 -15.40
C ARG A 177 -22.70 -4.72 -15.03
N VAL A 178 -23.44 -5.64 -14.46
CA VAL A 178 -22.94 -6.94 -14.08
C VAL A 178 -23.69 -7.99 -14.88
N LEU A 179 -23.43 -7.97 -16.17
CA LEU A 179 -23.44 -9.19 -16.97
C LEU A 179 -22.27 -9.04 -17.91
N THR A 180 -21.09 -9.41 -17.44
CA THR A 180 -20.00 -9.73 -18.34
C THR A 180 -20.41 -10.99 -19.12
N SER A 181 -19.97 -11.09 -20.36
CA SER A 181 -20.16 -12.30 -21.17
C SER A 181 -19.63 -13.57 -20.48
N SER A 182 -18.83 -13.43 -19.41
CA SER A 182 -18.32 -14.52 -18.59
C SER A 182 -19.38 -15.20 -17.69
N GLY A 183 -20.56 -14.58 -17.49
CA GLY A 183 -21.62 -15.10 -16.60
C GLY A 183 -21.32 -15.02 -15.10
N TYR A 184 -20.16 -14.46 -14.70
CA TYR A 184 -19.79 -14.25 -13.29
C TYR A 184 -20.01 -12.80 -12.88
N ARG A 185 -20.35 -12.61 -11.59
CA ARG A 185 -20.50 -11.30 -10.96
C ARG A 185 -19.31 -11.04 -10.05
N ILE A 186 -19.00 -9.77 -9.85
CA ILE A 186 -18.05 -9.39 -8.81
C ILE A 186 -18.61 -9.78 -7.46
N SER A 187 -17.73 -10.24 -6.58
CA SER A 187 -18.03 -10.86 -5.30
C SER A 187 -18.65 -12.27 -5.38
N ASP A 188 -18.84 -12.84 -6.59
CA ASP A 188 -19.19 -14.26 -6.68
C ASP A 188 -18.07 -15.11 -6.05
N ILE A 189 -18.49 -16.08 -5.24
CA ILE A 189 -17.59 -17.12 -4.75
C ILE A 189 -17.44 -18.16 -5.84
N VAL A 190 -16.19 -18.44 -6.20
CA VAL A 190 -15.84 -19.39 -7.25
C VAL A 190 -14.78 -20.39 -6.77
N TYR A 191 -14.73 -21.52 -7.43
CA TYR A 191 -13.78 -22.61 -7.14
C TYR A 191 -12.94 -22.90 -8.37
N HIS A 192 -11.63 -22.98 -8.17
CA HIS A 192 -10.66 -23.39 -9.17
C HIS A 192 -9.98 -24.67 -8.74
N ALA A 193 -9.80 -25.63 -9.64
CA ALA A 193 -9.26 -26.94 -9.33
C ALA A 193 -7.89 -26.92 -8.63
N LYS A 194 -7.03 -25.94 -8.97
CA LYS A 194 -5.67 -25.81 -8.40
C LYS A 194 -5.60 -24.84 -7.23
N PHE A 195 -6.42 -23.77 -7.23
CA PHE A 195 -6.26 -22.66 -6.28
C PHE A 195 -7.32 -22.66 -5.17
N GLY A 196 -8.31 -23.55 -5.26
CA GLY A 196 -9.38 -23.65 -4.27
C GLY A 196 -10.44 -22.57 -4.43
N GLN A 197 -11.05 -22.18 -3.32
CA GLN A 197 -12.07 -21.16 -3.26
C GLN A 197 -11.45 -19.76 -3.38
N GLY A 198 -12.11 -18.89 -4.13
CA GLY A 198 -11.74 -17.49 -4.29
C GLY A 198 -12.96 -16.61 -4.57
N THR A 199 -12.75 -15.29 -4.53
CA THR A 199 -13.78 -14.29 -4.79
C THR A 199 -13.49 -13.58 -6.11
N VAL A 200 -14.49 -13.43 -6.96
CA VAL A 200 -14.37 -12.71 -8.23
C VAL A 200 -14.26 -11.21 -7.94
N GLU A 201 -13.14 -10.61 -8.34
CA GLU A 201 -12.88 -9.18 -8.18
C GLU A 201 -13.08 -8.40 -9.48
N ARG A 202 -12.92 -9.08 -10.62
CA ARG A 202 -13.12 -8.48 -11.94
C ARG A 202 -13.58 -9.56 -12.91
N ALA A 203 -14.48 -9.19 -13.81
CA ALA A 203 -14.92 -10.06 -14.87
C ALA A 203 -15.04 -9.26 -16.18
N GLU A 204 -14.31 -9.65 -17.21
CA GLU A 204 -14.30 -9.00 -18.52
C GLU A 204 -14.33 -10.06 -19.61
N LYS A 205 -15.33 -9.96 -20.49
CA LYS A 205 -15.52 -10.93 -21.59
C LYS A 205 -15.47 -12.37 -21.03
N ASP A 206 -14.46 -13.13 -21.45
CA ASP A 206 -14.26 -14.52 -21.07
C ASP A 206 -13.25 -14.70 -19.93
N LEU A 207 -12.77 -13.60 -19.33
CA LEU A 207 -11.78 -13.61 -18.26
C LEU A 207 -12.42 -13.19 -16.93
N VAL A 208 -12.01 -13.84 -15.85
CA VAL A 208 -12.32 -13.48 -14.48
C VAL A 208 -11.02 -13.31 -13.69
N THR A 209 -10.92 -12.21 -12.96
CA THR A 209 -9.85 -12.03 -11.96
C THR A 209 -10.41 -12.41 -10.62
N VAL A 210 -9.81 -13.39 -10.00
CA VAL A 210 -10.25 -14.00 -8.73
C VAL A 210 -9.17 -13.78 -7.69
N LEU A 211 -9.58 -13.35 -6.51
CA LEU A 211 -8.72 -13.30 -5.32
C LEU A 211 -8.82 -14.63 -4.59
N PHE A 212 -7.72 -15.36 -4.54
CA PHE A 212 -7.59 -16.59 -3.77
C PHE A 212 -6.81 -16.33 -2.48
N PRO A 213 -7.27 -16.76 -1.30
CA PRO A 213 -6.61 -16.48 -0.02
C PRO A 213 -5.13 -16.90 0.03
N ASN A 214 -4.79 -18.01 -0.63
CA ASN A 214 -3.46 -18.61 -0.55
C ASN A 214 -2.47 -18.15 -1.64
N VAL A 215 -2.96 -17.62 -2.78
CA VAL A 215 -2.12 -17.32 -3.95
C VAL A 215 -2.33 -15.91 -4.52
N GLY A 216 -3.20 -15.12 -3.92
CA GLY A 216 -3.52 -13.76 -4.35
C GLY A 216 -4.34 -13.72 -5.65
N TYR A 217 -4.27 -12.61 -6.37
CA TYR A 217 -5.03 -12.40 -7.61
C TYR A 217 -4.54 -13.28 -8.75
N LYS A 218 -5.50 -13.91 -9.44
CA LYS A 218 -5.27 -14.67 -10.67
C LYS A 218 -6.32 -14.29 -11.70
N THR A 219 -5.88 -13.93 -12.90
CA THR A 219 -6.78 -13.76 -14.06
C THR A 219 -6.86 -15.09 -14.81
N LEU A 220 -8.06 -15.62 -14.91
CA LEU A 220 -8.36 -16.95 -15.43
C LEU A 220 -9.45 -16.85 -16.48
N LEU A 221 -9.54 -17.85 -17.37
CA LEU A 221 -10.72 -18.00 -18.20
C LEU A 221 -11.93 -18.29 -17.32
N ALA A 222 -13.07 -17.72 -17.65
CA ALA A 222 -14.33 -17.94 -16.92
C ALA A 222 -14.72 -19.42 -16.86
N SER A 223 -14.35 -20.19 -17.90
CA SER A 223 -14.54 -21.63 -17.97
C SER A 223 -13.65 -22.45 -17.03
N ALA A 224 -12.59 -21.85 -16.49
CA ALA A 224 -11.67 -22.52 -15.57
C ALA A 224 -12.12 -22.45 -14.10
N VAL A 225 -13.19 -21.71 -13.80
CA VAL A 225 -13.77 -21.59 -12.46
C VAL A 225 -15.22 -22.05 -12.48
N SER A 226 -15.72 -22.53 -11.33
CA SER A 226 -17.11 -22.95 -11.12
C SER A 226 -17.68 -22.29 -9.88
N ARG A 227 -19.02 -22.17 -9.80
CA ARG A 227 -19.72 -21.69 -8.59
C ARG A 227 -19.83 -22.76 -7.50
N GLU A 228 -19.65 -24.01 -7.87
CA GLU A 228 -19.69 -25.14 -6.95
C GLU A 228 -18.30 -25.79 -6.87
N PRO A 229 -17.91 -26.29 -5.68
CA PRO A 229 -16.70 -27.06 -5.57
C PRO A 229 -16.79 -28.28 -6.50
N ALA A 230 -15.71 -28.55 -7.24
CA ALA A 230 -15.65 -29.76 -8.07
C ALA A 230 -15.95 -30.96 -7.17
N ALA A 231 -17.00 -31.72 -7.49
CA ALA A 231 -17.33 -32.93 -6.75
C ALA A 231 -16.10 -33.84 -6.75
N GLN A 232 -15.56 -34.11 -5.58
CA GLN A 232 -14.50 -35.12 -5.43
C GLN A 232 -15.07 -36.43 -5.92
N LYS A 233 -14.61 -36.88 -7.07
CA LYS A 233 -14.82 -38.27 -7.47
C LYS A 233 -14.05 -39.10 -6.46
N ILE A 234 -14.78 -39.61 -5.47
CA ILE A 234 -14.28 -40.66 -4.60
C ILE A 234 -14.13 -41.89 -5.50
N ALA A 235 -12.89 -42.25 -5.77
CA ALA A 235 -12.53 -43.50 -6.42
C ALA A 235 -12.32 -44.57 -5.37
#